data_0fa344908e443e86079dac2d94fa6872
#
_entry.id   0fa344908e443e86079dac2d94fa6872
#
_cell.length_a   1.000
_cell.length_b   1.000
_cell.length_c   1.000
_cell.angle_alpha   90.00
_cell.angle_beta   90.00
_cell.angle_gamma   90.00
#
_symmetry.space_group_name_H-M   'P 1'
#
loop_
_entity.id
_entity.type
_entity.pdbx_description
1 polymer ?
#
loop_
_entity_poly.entity_id
_entity_poly.type
_entity_poly.pdbx_seq_one_letter_code
_entity_poly.pdbx_strand_id
1 'polypeptide(L)'
;IQADYRGIAFSALRDRLPERHGIVIGHPGEQVGGMMLPETDKPLLRIIANPANPAYKLLLIVGKNDTALRMAAWRLTRGNFAPQTATLDVEPQTIPVGKAYDAPRWIPTDRPVKLSELLRKDQSPTVSGVWHEPLRIAFRAAPDLYLWDGETIPLQVGYRFPSESWINEDKSLLSVTLNGTFLNNLPMNKQGPLEKVWRYLGGDARQERFTIPLAPYLIYGDNQLSMYFNVVPKDDVPCSVLLNNNIKSRITDDSWIDLSKTRHFSLLPNLSYFVGASFPFSRLADYSQTTLLLPADPSETQVATLLNLAARSGNATGTALANNRVVLGMPTGGGDLQSLRERDVLAVTALDQQAFNQSLLADSPYRPVDNVLSVREPDLWQKVQRRLTGDWTSASLDADRYFSSSSAWRGFISYRSPWNSTRLVVVALASNDDQLARLKTDLESPRINAGIRGDTAVITSDNGVRSFQVST
;
A
#
# COMPACT_ATOMS: atom_id res chain seq x y z
N ILE A 1 -4.35 1.27 -13.69
CA ILE A 1 -2.99 0.70 -13.83
C ILE A 1 -2.35 0.58 -12.46
N GLN A 2 -2.29 1.66 -11.68
CA GLN A 2 -1.68 1.64 -10.34
C GLN A 2 -2.36 0.68 -9.38
N ALA A 3 -3.68 0.53 -9.47
CA ALA A 3 -4.45 -0.34 -8.58
C ALA A 3 -4.20 -1.85 -8.80
N ASP A 4 -3.69 -2.23 -9.97
CA ASP A 4 -3.44 -3.63 -10.34
C ASP A 4 -1.95 -3.95 -10.52
N TYR A 5 -1.08 -3.15 -9.96
CA TYR A 5 0.36 -3.39 -10.01
C TYR A 5 0.73 -4.73 -9.38
N ARG A 6 1.43 -5.56 -10.15
CA ARG A 6 1.81 -6.93 -9.75
C ARG A 6 3.32 -7.16 -9.75
N GLY A 7 4.09 -6.19 -9.35
CA GLY A 7 5.54 -6.28 -9.32
C GLY A 7 6.21 -6.03 -10.68
N ILE A 8 5.47 -5.71 -11.72
CA ILE A 8 6.04 -5.33 -13.01
C ILE A 8 6.46 -3.87 -12.96
N ALA A 9 7.72 -3.62 -13.16
CA ALA A 9 8.25 -2.27 -13.15
C ALA A 9 7.88 -1.51 -14.43
N PHE A 10 7.55 -0.24 -14.28
CA PHE A 10 7.36 0.67 -15.41
C PHE A 10 8.70 1.18 -15.92
N SER A 11 8.79 1.30 -17.24
CA SER A 11 9.82 2.10 -17.90
C SER A 11 9.17 3.39 -18.40
N ALA A 12 9.87 4.49 -18.39
CA ALA A 12 9.46 5.75 -18.99
C ALA A 12 10.36 6.05 -20.17
N LEU A 13 9.75 6.41 -21.30
CA LEU A 13 10.45 6.81 -22.52
C LEU A 13 10.03 8.23 -22.87
N ARG A 14 10.98 9.04 -23.33
CA ARG A 14 10.74 10.40 -23.78
C ARG A 14 10.86 10.46 -25.28
N ASP A 15 9.80 10.88 -25.94
CA ASP A 15 9.76 11.10 -27.39
C ASP A 15 10.22 9.91 -28.25
N ARG A 16 9.97 8.69 -27.78
CA ARG A 16 10.20 7.45 -28.55
C ARG A 16 9.13 6.41 -28.22
N LEU A 17 8.88 5.53 -29.21
CA LEU A 17 7.91 4.46 -29.04
C LEU A 17 8.55 3.23 -28.38
N PRO A 18 7.81 2.49 -27.52
CA PRO A 18 8.28 1.23 -27.01
C PRO A 18 8.29 0.15 -28.11
N GLU A 19 9.14 -0.84 -27.97
CA GLU A 19 9.23 -1.98 -28.91
C GLU A 19 8.07 -2.98 -28.75
N ARG A 20 7.38 -2.95 -27.61
CA ARG A 20 6.29 -3.85 -27.25
C ARG A 20 5.02 -3.06 -26.97
N HIS A 21 4.16 -3.62 -26.11
CA HIS A 21 3.00 -2.90 -25.63
C HIS A 21 3.42 -1.68 -24.81
N GLY A 22 2.68 -0.59 -24.94
CA GLY A 22 2.96 0.61 -24.21
C GLY A 22 1.78 1.57 -24.16
N ILE A 23 1.97 2.62 -23.38
CA ILE A 23 1.03 3.72 -23.22
C ILE A 23 1.72 4.98 -23.74
N VAL A 24 1.07 5.69 -24.65
CA VAL A 24 1.55 6.96 -25.17
C VAL A 24 0.62 8.07 -24.69
N ILE A 25 1.19 9.07 -24.04
CA ILE A 25 0.45 10.20 -23.48
C ILE A 25 0.92 11.46 -24.16
N GLY A 26 -0.01 12.28 -24.63
CA GLY A 26 0.33 13.55 -25.27
C GLY A 26 -0.88 14.39 -25.64
N HIS A 27 -0.60 15.49 -26.34
CA HIS A 27 -1.59 16.44 -26.78
C HIS A 27 -2.06 16.13 -28.20
N PRO A 28 -3.26 16.61 -28.62
CA PRO A 28 -3.75 16.45 -29.99
C PRO A 28 -2.74 17.01 -31.00
N GLY A 29 -2.45 16.22 -32.06
CA GLY A 29 -1.51 16.61 -33.09
C GLY A 29 -0.05 16.59 -32.75
N GLU A 30 0.32 16.24 -31.51
CA GLU A 30 1.70 16.10 -31.08
C GLU A 30 2.37 14.88 -31.72
N GLN A 31 3.63 15.01 -32.08
CA GLN A 31 4.45 13.89 -32.56
C GLN A 31 5.20 13.24 -31.40
N VAL A 32 5.06 11.93 -31.27
CA VAL A 32 5.79 11.12 -30.29
C VAL A 32 6.49 9.99 -31.05
N GLY A 33 7.81 9.98 -31.02
CA GLY A 33 8.61 8.98 -31.72
C GLY A 33 8.30 8.86 -33.21
N GLY A 34 8.02 9.98 -33.87
CA GLY A 34 7.63 10.04 -35.28
C GLY A 34 6.15 9.69 -35.59
N MET A 35 5.38 9.28 -34.58
CA MET A 35 3.96 9.04 -34.68
C MET A 35 3.18 10.28 -34.30
N MET A 36 2.20 10.69 -35.15
CA MET A 36 1.32 11.80 -34.83
C MET A 36 0.11 11.34 -34.01
N LEU A 37 -0.12 11.99 -32.87
CA LEU A 37 -1.33 11.74 -32.08
C LEU A 37 -2.56 12.33 -32.76
N PRO A 38 -3.74 11.68 -32.61
CA PRO A 38 -4.97 12.13 -33.22
C PRO A 38 -5.37 13.54 -32.77
N GLU A 39 -5.98 14.29 -33.67
CA GLU A 39 -6.70 15.51 -33.34
C GLU A 39 -8.00 15.17 -32.64
N THR A 40 -8.29 15.84 -31.55
CA THR A 40 -9.52 15.63 -30.80
C THR A 40 -9.86 16.85 -29.94
N ASP A 41 -11.15 17.12 -29.78
CA ASP A 41 -11.64 18.16 -28.87
C ASP A 41 -11.94 17.63 -27.49
N LYS A 42 -12.22 16.33 -27.38
CA LYS A 42 -12.47 15.63 -26.11
C LYS A 42 -11.26 14.80 -25.68
N PRO A 43 -11.10 14.52 -24.39
CA PRO A 43 -10.12 13.54 -23.94
C PRO A 43 -10.37 12.19 -24.62
N LEU A 44 -9.32 11.56 -25.12
CA LEU A 44 -9.41 10.38 -25.97
C LEU A 44 -8.58 9.22 -25.42
N LEU A 45 -9.18 8.04 -25.41
CA LEU A 45 -8.49 6.76 -25.25
C LEU A 45 -8.60 5.97 -26.56
N ARG A 46 -7.48 5.52 -27.10
CA ARG A 46 -7.45 4.72 -28.34
C ARG A 46 -6.40 3.63 -28.30
N ILE A 47 -6.76 2.46 -28.76
CA ILE A 47 -5.83 1.34 -28.95
C ILE A 47 -5.49 1.23 -30.42
N ILE A 48 -4.21 1.24 -30.74
CA ILE A 48 -3.68 1.08 -32.10
C ILE A 48 -2.61 -0.01 -32.14
N ALA A 49 -2.29 -0.49 -33.34
CA ALA A 49 -1.08 -1.28 -33.53
C ALA A 49 0.15 -0.41 -33.33
N ASN A 50 1.18 -0.96 -32.67
CA ASN A 50 2.43 -0.23 -32.48
C ASN A 50 3.15 -0.07 -33.83
N PRO A 51 3.40 1.17 -34.31
CA PRO A 51 4.11 1.39 -35.56
C PRO A 51 5.53 0.83 -35.59
N ALA A 52 6.18 0.73 -34.44
CA ALA A 52 7.54 0.16 -34.34
C ALA A 52 7.52 -1.37 -34.42
N ASN A 53 6.45 -2.02 -33.99
CA ASN A 53 6.26 -3.47 -34.07
C ASN A 53 4.75 -3.83 -34.05
N PRO A 54 4.13 -4.07 -35.21
CA PRO A 54 2.67 -4.27 -35.30
C PRO A 54 2.12 -5.48 -34.54
N ALA A 55 2.95 -6.40 -34.08
CA ALA A 55 2.53 -7.50 -33.23
C ALA A 55 2.04 -7.02 -31.83
N TYR A 56 2.41 -5.82 -31.46
CA TYR A 56 2.06 -5.22 -30.17
C TYR A 56 1.09 -4.05 -30.34
N LYS A 57 0.51 -3.61 -29.24
CA LYS A 57 -0.49 -2.54 -29.20
C LYS A 57 -0.01 -1.38 -28.35
N LEU A 58 -0.40 -0.17 -28.76
CA LEU A 58 -0.27 1.05 -27.96
C LEU A 58 -1.63 1.53 -27.49
N LEU A 59 -1.71 1.93 -26.24
CA LEU A 59 -2.82 2.69 -25.70
C LEU A 59 -2.47 4.17 -25.76
N LEU A 60 -3.22 4.94 -26.55
CA LEU A 60 -3.08 6.39 -26.64
C LEU A 60 -3.97 7.06 -25.60
N ILE A 61 -3.41 7.94 -24.80
CA ILE A 61 -4.12 8.83 -23.89
C ILE A 61 -3.86 10.25 -24.37
N VAL A 62 -4.90 10.89 -24.94
CA VAL A 62 -4.77 12.18 -25.60
C VAL A 62 -5.71 13.18 -24.95
N GLY A 63 -5.19 14.35 -24.64
CA GLY A 63 -5.96 15.45 -24.08
C GLY A 63 -5.28 16.79 -24.34
N LYS A 64 -6.08 17.84 -24.54
CA LYS A 64 -5.57 19.17 -24.89
C LYS A 64 -4.85 19.91 -23.76
N ASN A 65 -5.07 19.47 -22.53
CA ASN A 65 -4.43 20.03 -21.32
C ASN A 65 -4.34 18.96 -20.21
N ASP A 66 -3.75 19.31 -19.09
CA ASP A 66 -3.57 18.39 -17.97
C ASP A 66 -4.91 17.89 -17.39
N THR A 67 -5.92 18.74 -17.33
CA THR A 67 -7.26 18.36 -16.87
C THR A 67 -7.87 17.30 -17.78
N ALA A 68 -7.77 17.46 -19.10
CA ALA A 68 -8.25 16.50 -20.08
C ALA A 68 -7.49 15.16 -19.99
N LEU A 69 -6.18 15.21 -19.83
CA LEU A 69 -5.35 14.00 -19.64
C LEU A 69 -5.70 13.26 -18.35
N ARG A 70 -5.95 13.97 -17.25
CA ARG A 70 -6.41 13.36 -15.99
C ARG A 70 -7.78 12.71 -16.13
N MET A 71 -8.70 13.33 -16.84
CA MET A 71 -10.04 12.75 -17.13
C MET A 71 -9.91 11.46 -17.92
N ALA A 72 -9.06 11.42 -18.94
CA ALA A 72 -8.83 10.23 -19.76
C ALA A 72 -8.21 9.10 -18.91
N ALA A 73 -7.19 9.40 -18.13
CA ALA A 73 -6.55 8.45 -17.23
C ALA A 73 -7.53 7.93 -16.16
N TRP A 74 -8.33 8.81 -15.58
CA TRP A 74 -9.38 8.43 -14.61
C TRP A 74 -10.42 7.50 -15.23
N ARG A 75 -10.88 7.80 -16.45
CA ARG A 75 -11.83 6.95 -17.16
C ARG A 75 -11.26 5.54 -17.39
N LEU A 76 -9.96 5.44 -17.68
CA LEU A 76 -9.28 4.16 -17.84
C LEU A 76 -9.34 3.32 -16.55
N THR A 77 -9.18 3.95 -15.39
CA THR A 77 -9.23 3.26 -14.10
C THR A 77 -10.61 2.76 -13.69
N ARG A 78 -11.67 3.33 -14.27
CA ARG A 78 -13.05 2.94 -14.00
C ARG A 78 -13.45 1.59 -14.61
N GLY A 79 -12.71 1.11 -15.60
CA GLY A 79 -13.06 -0.12 -16.31
C GLY A 79 -14.37 0.00 -17.09
N ASN A 80 -15.11 -1.09 -17.23
CA ASN A 80 -16.41 -1.17 -17.93
C ASN A 80 -16.36 -0.64 -19.36
N PHE A 81 -15.42 -1.16 -20.15
CA PHE A 81 -15.35 -0.88 -21.57
C PHE A 81 -16.26 -1.83 -22.34
N ALA A 82 -16.96 -1.29 -23.35
CA ALA A 82 -17.74 -2.13 -24.26
C ALA A 82 -16.80 -3.11 -24.99
N PRO A 83 -17.22 -4.36 -25.20
CA PRO A 83 -16.44 -5.30 -25.99
C PRO A 83 -16.11 -4.72 -27.37
N GLN A 84 -14.89 -4.95 -27.83
CA GLN A 84 -14.40 -4.51 -29.15
C GLN A 84 -14.26 -2.97 -29.34
N THR A 85 -14.35 -2.19 -28.26
CA THR A 85 -14.10 -0.75 -28.32
C THR A 85 -12.61 -0.48 -28.49
N ALA A 86 -12.20 0.08 -29.65
CA ALA A 86 -10.83 0.51 -29.88
C ALA A 86 -10.61 2.00 -29.63
N THR A 87 -11.66 2.79 -29.62
CA THR A 87 -11.64 4.24 -29.44
C THR A 87 -12.76 4.65 -28.49
N LEU A 88 -12.45 5.52 -27.53
CA LEU A 88 -13.40 6.06 -26.59
C LEU A 88 -13.14 7.55 -26.39
N ASP A 89 -14.13 8.38 -26.76
CA ASP A 89 -14.18 9.78 -26.33
C ASP A 89 -14.64 9.84 -24.88
N VAL A 90 -13.88 10.53 -24.05
CA VAL A 90 -14.17 10.63 -22.62
C VAL A 90 -15.06 11.83 -22.35
N GLU A 91 -16.25 11.58 -21.83
CA GLU A 91 -17.14 12.67 -21.43
C GLU A 91 -16.61 13.38 -20.18
N PRO A 92 -16.79 14.71 -20.11
CA PRO A 92 -16.43 15.46 -18.92
C PRO A 92 -17.09 14.89 -17.66
N GLN A 93 -16.30 14.63 -16.63
CA GLN A 93 -16.78 14.15 -15.35
C GLN A 93 -15.93 14.73 -14.22
N THR A 94 -16.54 14.87 -13.06
CA THR A 94 -15.82 15.29 -11.87
C THR A 94 -15.12 14.09 -11.25
N ILE A 95 -13.82 14.21 -11.02
CA ILE A 95 -13.05 13.21 -10.29
C ILE A 95 -13.35 13.43 -8.81
N PRO A 96 -13.92 12.44 -8.10
CA PRO A 96 -14.21 12.61 -6.67
C PRO A 96 -12.94 12.73 -5.85
N VAL A 97 -12.99 13.55 -4.81
CA VAL A 97 -11.90 13.69 -3.83
C VAL A 97 -12.11 12.65 -2.74
N GLY A 98 -11.07 11.88 -2.45
CA GLY A 98 -11.08 10.87 -1.39
C GLY A 98 -11.09 11.48 0.00
N LYS A 99 -11.46 10.65 0.98
CA LYS A 99 -11.39 10.97 2.41
C LYS A 99 -10.20 10.27 3.05
N ALA A 100 -9.78 10.77 4.20
CA ALA A 100 -8.73 10.11 4.96
C ALA A 100 -9.17 8.69 5.36
N TYR A 101 -8.28 7.71 5.18
CA TYR A 101 -8.46 6.30 5.55
C TYR A 101 -9.60 5.57 4.81
N ASP A 102 -9.98 6.02 3.63
CA ASP A 102 -11.03 5.39 2.81
C ASP A 102 -10.50 4.48 1.69
N ALA A 103 -9.23 4.13 1.73
CA ALA A 103 -8.62 3.24 0.76
C ALA A 103 -9.40 1.92 0.62
N PRO A 104 -9.78 1.50 -0.59
CA PRO A 104 -10.64 0.32 -0.78
C PRO A 104 -10.06 -0.99 -0.23
N ARG A 105 -8.74 -1.14 -0.19
CA ARG A 105 -8.06 -2.32 0.35
C ARG A 105 -7.80 -2.25 1.86
N TRP A 106 -8.03 -1.10 2.49
CA TRP A 106 -7.86 -0.95 3.92
C TRP A 106 -9.17 -1.21 4.64
N ILE A 107 -9.07 -1.92 5.75
CA ILE A 107 -10.23 -2.15 6.60
C ILE A 107 -10.69 -0.83 7.20
N PRO A 108 -12.01 -0.49 7.15
CA PRO A 108 -12.54 0.69 7.79
C PRO A 108 -12.26 0.72 9.30
N THR A 109 -11.93 1.90 9.82
CA THR A 109 -11.66 2.13 11.23
C THR A 109 -12.69 3.03 11.90
N ASP A 110 -13.83 3.27 11.25
CA ASP A 110 -14.93 4.10 11.74
C ASP A 110 -16.16 3.28 12.17
N ARG A 111 -16.19 2.00 11.89
CA ARG A 111 -17.31 1.10 12.16
C ARG A 111 -16.87 -0.36 12.28
N PRO A 112 -17.68 -1.23 12.89
CA PRO A 112 -17.51 -2.67 12.76
C PRO A 112 -17.65 -3.11 11.29
N VAL A 113 -16.83 -4.07 10.87
CA VAL A 113 -16.82 -4.60 9.51
C VAL A 113 -17.16 -6.08 9.54
N LYS A 114 -18.19 -6.48 8.79
CA LYS A 114 -18.54 -7.88 8.66
C LYS A 114 -17.44 -8.65 7.93
N LEU A 115 -17.13 -9.86 8.39
CA LEU A 115 -16.17 -10.72 7.72
C LEU A 115 -16.60 -11.05 6.28
N SER A 116 -17.91 -11.10 6.02
CA SER A 116 -18.47 -11.28 4.68
C SER A 116 -18.09 -10.15 3.71
N GLU A 117 -17.90 -8.92 4.20
CA GLU A 117 -17.47 -7.79 3.38
C GLU A 117 -16.00 -7.91 2.94
N LEU A 118 -15.19 -8.65 3.69
CA LEU A 118 -13.75 -8.85 3.42
C LEU A 118 -13.50 -10.05 2.50
N LEU A 119 -14.49 -10.88 2.24
CA LEU A 119 -14.38 -12.01 1.33
C LEU A 119 -14.22 -11.54 -0.11
N ARG A 120 -13.33 -12.22 -0.85
CA ARG A 120 -13.26 -12.04 -2.32
C ARG A 120 -14.53 -12.61 -2.96
N LYS A 121 -14.83 -12.14 -4.18
CA LYS A 121 -16.01 -12.59 -4.95
C LYS A 121 -16.04 -14.09 -5.22
N ASP A 122 -14.88 -14.73 -5.28
CA ASP A 122 -14.71 -16.18 -5.50
C ASP A 122 -14.67 -17.00 -4.21
N GLN A 123 -14.72 -16.35 -3.04
CA GLN A 123 -14.71 -17.03 -1.74
C GLN A 123 -16.13 -17.22 -1.20
N SER A 124 -16.35 -18.37 -0.55
CA SER A 124 -17.57 -18.68 0.18
C SER A 124 -17.28 -18.77 1.68
N PRO A 125 -18.19 -18.28 2.54
CA PRO A 125 -18.08 -18.49 3.99
C PRO A 125 -18.40 -19.93 4.40
N THR A 126 -18.83 -20.78 3.46
CA THR A 126 -19.19 -22.17 3.68
C THR A 126 -18.10 -23.07 3.13
N VAL A 127 -17.67 -24.05 3.91
CA VAL A 127 -16.73 -25.10 3.52
C VAL A 127 -17.43 -26.45 3.51
N SER A 128 -16.95 -27.35 2.67
CA SER A 128 -17.58 -28.65 2.43
C SER A 128 -16.68 -29.80 2.88
N GLY A 129 -17.26 -30.81 3.47
CA GLY A 129 -16.57 -32.02 3.89
C GLY A 129 -15.88 -31.92 5.25
N VAL A 130 -15.33 -33.06 5.69
CA VAL A 130 -14.53 -33.17 6.92
C VAL A 130 -13.15 -32.56 6.73
N TRP A 131 -12.56 -32.79 5.56
CA TRP A 131 -11.27 -32.23 5.14
C TRP A 131 -11.54 -31.14 4.11
N HIS A 132 -11.14 -29.93 4.43
CA HIS A 132 -11.31 -28.76 3.58
C HIS A 132 -10.11 -27.84 3.73
N GLU A 133 -9.90 -26.96 2.76
CA GLU A 133 -8.96 -25.85 2.88
C GLU A 133 -9.42 -24.87 3.94
N PRO A 134 -8.51 -24.29 4.75
CA PRO A 134 -8.87 -23.23 5.67
C PRO A 134 -9.53 -22.06 4.93
N LEU A 135 -10.57 -21.48 5.55
CA LEU A 135 -11.13 -20.22 5.08
C LEU A 135 -10.16 -19.10 5.45
N ARG A 136 -9.56 -18.48 4.43
CA ARG A 136 -8.61 -17.39 4.60
C ARG A 136 -9.22 -16.08 4.18
N ILE A 137 -9.24 -15.11 5.10
CA ILE A 137 -9.73 -13.76 4.86
C ILE A 137 -8.54 -12.81 4.96
N ALA A 138 -8.21 -12.16 3.84
CA ALA A 138 -7.14 -11.18 3.78
C ALA A 138 -7.71 -9.77 3.96
N PHE A 139 -7.01 -8.94 4.73
CA PHE A 139 -7.32 -7.53 4.87
C PHE A 139 -6.06 -6.71 5.16
N ARG A 140 -6.08 -5.45 4.78
CA ARG A 140 -5.03 -4.49 5.11
C ARG A 140 -5.51 -3.52 6.17
N ALA A 141 -4.59 -3.08 7.01
CA ALA A 141 -4.83 -2.05 8.00
C ALA A 141 -3.90 -0.85 7.74
N ALA A 142 -4.39 0.35 8.07
CA ALA A 142 -3.53 1.53 8.08
C ALA A 142 -2.36 1.34 9.06
N PRO A 143 -1.14 1.83 8.74
CA PRO A 143 0.03 1.55 9.56
C PRO A 143 0.10 2.34 10.88
N ASP A 144 -0.74 3.35 11.04
CA ASP A 144 -0.77 4.26 12.20
C ASP A 144 -1.87 3.93 13.22
N LEU A 145 -2.37 2.70 13.23
CA LEU A 145 -3.36 2.26 14.21
C LEU A 145 -2.77 2.23 15.62
N TYR A 146 -3.47 2.83 16.54
CA TYR A 146 -3.09 2.92 17.95
C TYR A 146 -4.28 2.60 18.87
N LEU A 147 -3.99 1.86 19.92
CA LEU A 147 -4.91 1.62 21.03
C LEU A 147 -4.22 1.96 22.36
N TRP A 148 -5.01 2.42 23.32
CA TRP A 148 -4.51 2.59 24.68
C TRP A 148 -4.16 1.25 25.32
N ASP A 149 -3.24 1.26 26.27
CA ASP A 149 -2.84 0.06 27.00
C ASP A 149 -4.06 -0.62 27.63
N GLY A 150 -4.15 -1.93 27.43
CA GLY A 150 -5.26 -2.74 27.94
C GLY A 150 -6.51 -2.79 27.06
N GLU A 151 -6.60 -2.01 26.01
CA GLU A 151 -7.67 -2.12 25.02
C GLU A 151 -7.36 -3.20 23.98
N THR A 152 -8.41 -3.84 23.49
CA THR A 152 -8.30 -4.88 22.46
C THR A 152 -9.25 -4.60 21.30
N ILE A 153 -8.96 -5.23 20.16
CA ILE A 153 -9.81 -5.20 18.98
C ILE A 153 -10.74 -6.42 19.05
N PRO A 154 -12.05 -6.26 19.19
CA PRO A 154 -12.97 -7.40 19.26
C PRO A 154 -13.16 -8.02 17.86
N LEU A 155 -12.97 -9.33 17.79
CA LEU A 155 -13.32 -10.16 16.66
C LEU A 155 -14.46 -11.11 17.06
N GLN A 156 -15.65 -10.87 16.57
CA GLN A 156 -16.77 -11.79 16.76
C GLN A 156 -16.79 -12.81 15.64
N VAL A 157 -16.74 -14.08 16.02
CA VAL A 157 -16.87 -15.20 15.10
C VAL A 157 -18.17 -15.93 15.38
N GLY A 158 -19.10 -15.85 14.45
CA GLY A 158 -20.31 -16.67 14.42
C GLY A 158 -20.08 -17.86 13.48
N TYR A 159 -20.46 -19.04 13.90
CA TYR A 159 -20.18 -20.24 13.13
C TYR A 159 -21.23 -21.33 13.35
N ARG A 160 -21.31 -22.23 12.38
CA ARG A 160 -22.21 -23.37 12.40
C ARG A 160 -21.49 -24.61 11.91
N PHE A 161 -21.55 -25.67 12.70
CA PHE A 161 -21.09 -27.02 12.33
C PHE A 161 -22.21 -27.82 11.63
N PRO A 162 -21.84 -28.87 10.88
CA PRO A 162 -22.81 -29.79 10.31
C PRO A 162 -23.67 -30.48 11.40
N SER A 163 -24.89 -30.86 11.03
CA SER A 163 -25.87 -31.48 11.96
C SER A 163 -25.85 -32.99 11.97
N GLU A 164 -24.69 -33.60 11.77
CA GLU A 164 -24.60 -35.06 11.63
C GLU A 164 -24.45 -35.76 13.00
N SER A 165 -25.17 -36.83 13.21
CA SER A 165 -25.13 -37.60 14.48
C SER A 165 -23.82 -38.33 14.75
N TRP A 166 -23.03 -38.58 13.70
CA TRP A 166 -21.71 -39.23 13.80
C TRP A 166 -20.59 -38.29 14.21
N ILE A 167 -20.83 -37.00 14.31
CA ILE A 167 -19.82 -36.02 14.73
C ILE A 167 -19.66 -36.06 16.25
N ASN A 168 -18.39 -36.11 16.68
CA ASN A 168 -18.06 -35.96 18.10
C ASN A 168 -18.08 -34.48 18.46
N GLU A 169 -19.16 -34.05 19.10
CA GLU A 169 -19.40 -32.64 19.45
C GLU A 169 -18.41 -32.10 20.49
N ASP A 170 -17.88 -32.96 21.36
CA ASP A 170 -16.98 -32.54 22.42
C ASP A 170 -15.52 -32.33 21.90
N LYS A 171 -15.16 -33.01 20.82
CA LYS A 171 -13.82 -32.91 20.22
C LYS A 171 -13.75 -32.02 19.00
N SER A 172 -14.87 -31.71 18.37
CA SER A 172 -14.93 -30.84 17.20
C SER A 172 -14.83 -29.36 17.62
N LEU A 173 -14.00 -28.62 16.89
CA LEU A 173 -13.74 -27.21 17.18
C LEU A 173 -13.41 -26.41 15.91
N LEU A 174 -13.60 -25.11 15.98
CA LEU A 174 -13.18 -24.14 14.99
C LEU A 174 -11.86 -23.51 15.45
N SER A 175 -10.80 -23.74 14.71
CA SER A 175 -9.49 -23.15 14.98
C SER A 175 -9.36 -21.80 14.25
N VAL A 176 -9.00 -20.76 14.99
CA VAL A 176 -8.84 -19.40 14.46
C VAL A 176 -7.41 -18.95 14.66
N THR A 177 -6.77 -18.52 13.56
CA THR A 177 -5.41 -17.97 13.57
C THR A 177 -5.37 -16.63 12.84
N LEU A 178 -4.47 -15.75 13.23
CA LEU A 178 -4.21 -14.47 12.57
C LEU A 178 -2.72 -14.34 12.29
N ASN A 179 -2.38 -14.15 11.02
CA ASN A 179 -0.99 -14.04 10.58
C ASN A 179 -0.10 -15.21 11.03
N GLY A 180 -0.67 -16.41 11.03
CA GLY A 180 0.02 -17.61 11.52
C GLY A 180 0.08 -17.76 13.05
N THR A 181 -0.37 -16.76 13.80
CA THR A 181 -0.46 -16.84 15.27
C THR A 181 -1.80 -17.44 15.66
N PHE A 182 -1.74 -18.49 16.46
CA PHE A 182 -2.94 -19.10 17.03
C PHE A 182 -3.67 -18.12 17.96
N LEU A 183 -4.97 -17.97 17.76
CA LEU A 183 -5.82 -17.11 18.58
C LEU A 183 -6.67 -17.92 19.56
N ASN A 184 -7.49 -18.83 19.04
CA ASN A 184 -8.41 -19.61 19.86
C ASN A 184 -8.93 -20.84 19.11
N ASN A 185 -9.34 -21.84 19.89
CA ASN A 185 -10.19 -22.96 19.44
C ASN A 185 -11.60 -22.75 19.96
N LEU A 186 -12.56 -22.59 19.07
CA LEU A 186 -13.95 -22.37 19.42
C LEU A 186 -14.69 -23.70 19.41
N PRO A 187 -15.38 -24.10 20.51
CA PRO A 187 -16.04 -25.38 20.60
C PRO A 187 -17.25 -25.47 19.68
N MET A 188 -17.56 -26.67 19.19
CA MET A 188 -18.75 -26.92 18.39
C MET A 188 -20.02 -26.53 19.15
N ASN A 189 -20.02 -26.77 20.46
CA ASN A 189 -21.13 -26.44 21.36
C ASN A 189 -20.60 -25.74 22.61
N LYS A 190 -21.23 -24.63 23.00
CA LYS A 190 -21.02 -24.05 24.32
C LYS A 190 -21.41 -25.04 25.39
N GLN A 191 -20.54 -25.24 26.36
CA GLN A 191 -20.81 -26.12 27.49
C GLN A 191 -21.41 -25.29 28.62
N GLY A 192 -22.69 -25.51 28.89
CA GLY A 192 -23.37 -24.90 30.01
C GLY A 192 -24.61 -25.73 30.42
N PRO A 193 -25.01 -25.75 31.72
CA PRO A 193 -26.17 -26.52 32.16
C PRO A 193 -27.48 -26.07 31.49
N LEU A 194 -27.63 -24.79 31.22
CA LEU A 194 -28.81 -24.24 30.54
C LEU A 194 -28.87 -24.64 29.05
N GLU A 195 -27.75 -24.77 28.38
CA GLU A 195 -27.70 -25.18 26.97
C GLU A 195 -27.98 -26.68 26.81
N LYS A 196 -27.57 -27.51 27.77
CA LYS A 196 -27.94 -28.94 27.80
C LYS A 196 -29.44 -29.13 27.93
N VAL A 197 -30.09 -28.34 28.76
CA VAL A 197 -31.55 -28.34 28.92
C VAL A 197 -32.26 -27.85 27.66
N TRP A 198 -31.75 -26.79 27.03
CA TRP A 198 -32.30 -26.24 25.79
C TRP A 198 -32.22 -27.24 24.63
N ARG A 199 -31.12 -27.95 24.49
CA ARG A 199 -30.98 -29.03 23.49
C ARG A 199 -31.88 -30.22 23.75
N TYR A 200 -32.04 -30.56 25.00
CA TYR A 200 -32.95 -31.65 25.40
C TYR A 200 -34.41 -31.35 25.04
N LEU A 201 -34.79 -30.06 25.04
CA LEU A 201 -36.08 -29.57 24.61
C LEU A 201 -36.24 -29.39 23.09
N GLY A 202 -35.26 -29.85 22.30
CA GLY A 202 -35.33 -29.80 20.85
C GLY A 202 -34.95 -28.46 20.21
N GLY A 203 -34.30 -27.57 20.96
CA GLY A 203 -33.79 -26.33 20.45
C GLY A 203 -32.59 -26.54 19.48
N ASP A 204 -32.65 -25.91 18.31
CA ASP A 204 -31.57 -25.97 17.31
C ASP A 204 -30.45 -25.01 17.73
N ALA A 205 -29.59 -25.44 18.66
CA ALA A 205 -28.56 -24.67 19.29
C ALA A 205 -27.20 -24.79 18.60
N ARG A 206 -27.14 -24.93 17.26
CA ARG A 206 -25.89 -25.22 16.53
C ARG A 206 -25.21 -24.00 15.97
N GLN A 207 -25.77 -22.82 16.13
CA GLN A 207 -25.15 -21.54 15.78
C GLN A 207 -24.55 -20.93 17.03
N GLU A 208 -23.24 -20.85 17.05
CA GLU A 208 -22.48 -20.31 18.16
C GLU A 208 -21.81 -18.99 17.79
N ARG A 209 -21.52 -18.17 18.80
CA ARG A 209 -20.80 -16.90 18.66
C ARG A 209 -19.75 -16.78 19.76
N PHE A 210 -18.57 -16.37 19.36
CA PHE A 210 -17.48 -16.05 20.27
C PHE A 210 -16.85 -14.72 19.90
N THR A 211 -16.55 -13.90 20.91
CA THR A 211 -15.73 -12.69 20.73
C THR A 211 -14.33 -12.96 21.20
N ILE A 212 -13.37 -12.83 20.28
CA ILE A 212 -11.95 -13.00 20.53
C ILE A 212 -11.33 -11.60 20.68
N PRO A 213 -10.71 -11.26 21.81
CA PRO A 213 -9.99 -10.01 21.96
C PRO A 213 -8.64 -10.10 21.23
N LEU A 214 -8.43 -9.23 20.24
CA LEU A 214 -7.15 -9.14 19.52
C LEU A 214 -6.25 -8.08 20.15
N ALA A 215 -5.00 -8.44 20.38
CA ALA A 215 -3.98 -7.47 20.75
C ALA A 215 -3.63 -6.61 19.52
N PRO A 216 -3.46 -5.29 19.70
CA PRO A 216 -3.23 -4.37 18.56
C PRO A 216 -2.01 -4.73 17.71
N TYR A 217 -0.93 -5.23 18.35
CA TYR A 217 0.30 -5.62 17.67
C TYR A 217 0.16 -6.81 16.72
N LEU A 218 -0.94 -7.54 16.78
CA LEU A 218 -1.23 -8.67 15.88
C LEU A 218 -1.68 -8.19 14.51
N ILE A 219 -2.13 -6.94 14.38
CA ILE A 219 -2.64 -6.37 13.13
C ILE A 219 -1.61 -5.40 12.57
N TYR A 220 -1.05 -5.72 11.42
CA TYR A 220 -0.04 -4.90 10.74
C TYR A 220 -0.05 -5.14 9.24
N GLY A 221 0.00 -4.08 8.44
CA GLY A 221 0.08 -4.17 6.98
C GLY A 221 -0.93 -5.14 6.37
N ASP A 222 -0.43 -6.17 5.71
CA ASP A 222 -1.22 -7.29 5.18
C ASP A 222 -1.50 -8.30 6.28
N ASN A 223 -2.79 -8.60 6.48
CA ASN A 223 -3.24 -9.54 7.49
C ASN A 223 -4.01 -10.68 6.85
N GLN A 224 -3.88 -11.86 7.42
CA GLN A 224 -4.62 -13.05 7.02
C GLN A 224 -5.24 -13.72 8.24
N LEU A 225 -6.57 -13.68 8.29
CA LEU A 225 -7.37 -14.42 9.25
C LEU A 225 -7.67 -15.79 8.65
N SER A 226 -7.31 -16.87 9.35
CA SER A 226 -7.56 -18.24 8.90
C SER A 226 -8.45 -18.96 9.88
N MET A 227 -9.47 -19.63 9.36
CA MET A 227 -10.43 -20.39 10.14
C MET A 227 -10.55 -21.81 9.56
N TYR A 228 -10.42 -22.80 10.43
CA TYR A 228 -10.49 -24.21 10.05
C TYR A 228 -11.47 -24.96 10.97
N PHE A 229 -12.48 -25.57 10.37
CA PHE A 229 -13.43 -26.44 11.08
C PHE A 229 -12.82 -27.84 11.24
N ASN A 230 -12.35 -28.15 12.42
CA ASN A 230 -11.90 -29.49 12.75
C ASN A 230 -13.09 -30.33 13.17
N VAL A 231 -13.69 -31.03 12.22
CA VAL A 231 -14.83 -31.93 12.44
C VAL A 231 -14.28 -33.32 12.79
N VAL A 232 -14.43 -33.70 14.03
CA VAL A 232 -13.95 -35.00 14.55
C VAL A 232 -15.08 -36.00 14.55
N PRO A 233 -14.97 -37.15 13.87
CA PRO A 233 -15.96 -38.19 13.90
C PRO A 233 -15.93 -38.95 15.23
N LYS A 234 -17.07 -39.56 15.61
CA LYS A 234 -17.12 -40.60 16.64
C LYS A 234 -16.34 -41.85 16.19
N ASP A 235 -15.98 -42.69 17.14
CA ASP A 235 -15.32 -43.95 16.82
C ASP A 235 -16.19 -44.82 15.90
N ASP A 236 -15.58 -45.63 15.03
CA ASP A 236 -16.25 -46.58 14.15
C ASP A 236 -17.15 -45.99 13.03
N VAL A 237 -16.85 -44.80 12.57
CA VAL A 237 -17.54 -44.20 11.41
C VAL A 237 -16.98 -44.74 10.08
N PRO A 238 -17.83 -45.24 9.15
CA PRO A 238 -17.37 -45.69 7.85
C PRO A 238 -16.74 -44.59 7.02
N CYS A 239 -15.65 -44.94 6.25
CA CYS A 239 -15.00 -44.00 5.36
C CYS A 239 -15.90 -43.31 4.35
N SER A 240 -16.94 -44.00 3.89
CA SER A 240 -17.96 -43.43 2.97
C SER A 240 -18.69 -42.22 3.54
N VAL A 241 -18.89 -42.17 4.85
CA VAL A 241 -19.49 -41.04 5.54
C VAL A 241 -18.51 -39.89 5.64
N LEU A 242 -17.23 -40.17 5.91
CA LEU A 242 -16.18 -39.14 6.01
C LEU A 242 -15.85 -38.48 4.68
N LEU A 243 -16.07 -39.19 3.56
CA LEU A 243 -15.85 -38.66 2.21
C LEU A 243 -17.03 -37.88 1.65
N ASN A 244 -18.11 -37.72 2.42
CA ASN A 244 -19.31 -37.00 1.99
C ASN A 244 -19.08 -35.48 1.96
N ASN A 245 -19.02 -34.92 0.76
CA ASN A 245 -18.84 -33.47 0.55
C ASN A 245 -20.15 -32.66 0.73
N ASN A 246 -21.27 -33.30 1.02
CA ASN A 246 -22.54 -32.61 1.31
C ASN A 246 -22.59 -32.03 2.72
N ILE A 247 -21.59 -32.36 3.55
CA ILE A 247 -21.46 -31.83 4.90
C ILE A 247 -20.96 -30.37 4.78
N LYS A 248 -21.67 -29.44 5.40
CA LYS A 248 -21.37 -28.01 5.31
C LYS A 248 -21.08 -27.43 6.69
N SER A 249 -19.96 -26.72 6.79
CA SER A 249 -19.63 -25.85 7.92
C SER A 249 -19.61 -24.42 7.43
N ARG A 250 -20.02 -23.47 8.25
CA ARG A 250 -20.19 -22.09 7.80
C ARG A 250 -19.77 -21.08 8.85
N ILE A 251 -19.13 -20.01 8.41
CA ILE A 251 -19.00 -18.76 9.17
C ILE A 251 -20.25 -17.92 8.89
N THR A 252 -20.96 -17.50 9.92
CA THR A 252 -22.25 -16.82 9.79
C THR A 252 -22.09 -15.32 9.56
N ASP A 253 -23.14 -14.67 9.03
CA ASP A 253 -23.13 -13.25 8.63
C ASP A 253 -23.01 -12.27 9.80
N ASP A 254 -23.15 -12.74 11.02
CA ASP A 254 -22.98 -11.96 12.25
C ASP A 254 -21.52 -11.97 12.78
N SER A 255 -20.60 -12.44 11.97
CA SER A 255 -19.16 -12.34 12.23
C SER A 255 -18.63 -10.98 11.79
N TRP A 256 -17.89 -10.33 12.66
CA TRP A 256 -17.34 -9.00 12.41
C TRP A 256 -16.04 -8.76 13.17
N ILE A 257 -15.29 -7.78 12.70
CA ILE A 257 -14.13 -7.21 13.38
C ILE A 257 -14.36 -5.71 13.56
N ASP A 258 -14.05 -5.18 14.75
CA ASP A 258 -14.31 -3.79 15.10
C ASP A 258 -13.01 -3.05 15.45
N LEU A 259 -12.56 -2.19 14.55
CA LEU A 259 -11.44 -1.29 14.75
C LEU A 259 -11.88 0.14 15.11
N SER A 260 -13.18 0.37 15.43
CA SER A 260 -13.71 1.72 15.64
C SER A 260 -13.16 2.42 16.88
N LYS A 261 -12.61 1.67 17.84
CA LYS A 261 -11.93 2.24 19.01
C LYS A 261 -10.45 2.58 18.75
N THR A 262 -9.88 2.14 17.64
CA THR A 262 -8.52 2.51 17.27
C THR A 262 -8.44 3.99 16.92
N ARG A 263 -7.28 4.57 17.22
CA ARG A 263 -6.95 5.94 16.84
C ARG A 263 -5.81 5.91 15.83
N HIS A 264 -5.69 6.99 15.09
CA HIS A 264 -4.59 7.18 14.15
C HIS A 264 -3.50 8.01 14.81
N PHE A 265 -2.42 7.35 15.16
CA PHE A 265 -1.26 7.99 15.77
C PHE A 265 0.02 7.30 15.29
N SER A 266 0.98 8.09 14.87
CA SER A 266 2.31 7.59 14.51
C SER A 266 3.37 8.66 14.72
N LEU A 267 4.58 8.22 14.98
CA LEU A 267 5.76 9.07 14.98
C LEU A 267 6.32 9.14 13.56
N LEU A 268 6.33 10.31 12.98
CA LEU A 268 6.90 10.57 11.66
C LEU A 268 8.09 11.55 11.79
N PRO A 269 9.07 11.45 10.92
CA PRO A 269 9.18 10.56 9.76
C PRO A 269 9.43 9.08 10.13
N ASN A 270 8.84 8.17 9.35
CA ASN A 270 9.05 6.74 9.48
C ASN A 270 8.97 6.07 8.10
N LEU A 271 10.12 5.73 7.53
CA LEU A 271 10.22 5.15 6.19
C LEU A 271 9.64 3.74 6.11
N SER A 272 9.53 3.01 7.22
CA SER A 272 8.91 1.68 7.18
C SER A 272 7.43 1.75 6.78
N TYR A 273 6.72 2.81 7.18
CA TYR A 273 5.34 3.05 6.78
C TYR A 273 5.24 3.44 5.30
N PHE A 274 6.22 4.18 4.81
CA PHE A 274 6.28 4.57 3.41
C PHE A 274 6.49 3.35 2.50
N VAL A 275 7.47 2.52 2.76
CA VAL A 275 7.75 1.34 1.92
C VAL A 275 6.72 0.23 2.09
N GLY A 276 6.05 0.17 3.23
CA GLY A 276 4.99 -0.81 3.50
C GLY A 276 3.64 -0.44 2.88
N ALA A 277 3.24 0.82 2.96
CA ALA A 277 1.90 1.27 2.58
C ALA A 277 1.85 2.62 1.86
N SER A 278 2.97 3.19 1.45
CA SER A 278 3.09 4.55 0.90
C SER A 278 2.59 5.65 1.86
N PHE A 279 2.57 5.36 3.15
CA PHE A 279 2.13 6.29 4.18
C PHE A 279 3.23 7.32 4.52
N PRO A 280 2.95 8.61 4.76
CA PRO A 280 1.63 9.20 5.01
C PRO A 280 0.84 9.62 3.74
N PHE A 281 1.40 9.53 2.55
CA PHE A 281 0.75 9.97 1.32
C PHE A 281 -0.56 9.22 1.07
N SER A 282 -0.58 7.92 1.31
CA SER A 282 -1.73 7.03 1.15
C SER A 282 -2.84 7.22 2.18
N ARG A 283 -2.66 8.06 3.20
CA ARG A 283 -3.73 8.43 4.13
C ARG A 283 -4.96 8.94 3.38
N LEU A 284 -4.74 9.75 2.35
CA LEU A 284 -5.72 10.03 1.30
C LEU A 284 -5.24 9.30 0.05
N ALA A 285 -5.87 8.17 -0.23
CA ALA A 285 -5.40 7.21 -1.22
C ALA A 285 -5.29 7.77 -2.64
N ASP A 286 -6.09 8.78 -2.98
CA ASP A 286 -6.03 9.50 -4.25
C ASP A 286 -4.92 10.56 -4.33
N TYR A 287 -4.10 10.70 -3.30
CA TYR A 287 -3.07 11.72 -3.17
C TYR A 287 -3.57 13.17 -3.27
N SER A 288 -4.81 13.42 -2.86
CA SER A 288 -5.38 14.78 -2.87
C SER A 288 -4.64 15.77 -1.96
N GLN A 289 -3.82 15.28 -1.02
CA GLN A 289 -2.95 16.10 -0.16
C GLN A 289 -1.47 15.80 -0.37
N THR A 290 -1.10 15.33 -1.54
CA THR A 290 0.28 15.02 -1.90
C THR A 290 0.69 15.74 -3.17
N THR A 291 1.89 16.30 -3.16
CA THR A 291 2.58 16.83 -4.34
C THR A 291 3.73 15.90 -4.71
N LEU A 292 3.79 15.51 -5.98
CA LEU A 292 4.90 14.76 -6.56
C LEU A 292 5.87 15.77 -7.17
N LEU A 293 7.12 15.75 -6.73
CA LEU A 293 8.13 16.72 -7.11
C LEU A 293 9.28 16.04 -7.84
N LEU A 294 9.59 16.51 -9.03
CA LEU A 294 10.69 16.07 -9.86
C LEU A 294 11.60 17.26 -10.23
N PRO A 295 12.86 17.02 -10.61
CA PRO A 295 13.67 18.05 -11.24
C PRO A 295 12.99 18.67 -12.47
N ALA A 296 13.40 19.87 -12.87
CA ALA A 296 12.78 20.58 -14.00
C ALA A 296 12.88 19.81 -15.32
N ASP A 297 13.98 19.11 -15.54
CA ASP A 297 14.19 18.20 -16.66
C ASP A 297 14.54 16.81 -16.14
N PRO A 298 13.51 16.03 -15.70
CA PRO A 298 13.75 14.73 -15.11
C PRO A 298 14.21 13.72 -16.15
N SER A 299 15.14 12.84 -15.76
CA SER A 299 15.52 11.71 -16.60
C SER A 299 14.40 10.67 -16.73
N GLU A 300 14.49 9.84 -17.76
CA GLU A 300 13.56 8.71 -17.92
C GLU A 300 13.54 7.80 -16.69
N THR A 301 14.69 7.57 -16.06
CA THR A 301 14.81 6.78 -14.83
C THR A 301 14.11 7.45 -13.63
N GLN A 302 14.23 8.76 -13.49
CA GLN A 302 13.56 9.51 -12.42
C GLN A 302 12.04 9.46 -12.58
N VAL A 303 11.53 9.62 -13.78
CA VAL A 303 10.09 9.47 -14.08
C VAL A 303 9.62 8.04 -13.82
N ALA A 304 10.36 7.03 -14.29
CA ALA A 304 10.03 5.62 -14.05
C ALA A 304 10.01 5.28 -12.56
N THR A 305 10.93 5.81 -11.77
CA THR A 305 10.96 5.63 -10.31
C THR A 305 9.70 6.21 -9.67
N LEU A 306 9.30 7.40 -10.06
CA LEU A 306 8.05 8.00 -9.56
C LEU A 306 6.82 7.17 -9.92
N LEU A 307 6.75 6.67 -11.16
CA LEU A 307 5.65 5.80 -11.59
C LEU A 307 5.61 4.48 -10.80
N ASN A 308 6.76 3.89 -10.52
CA ASN A 308 6.83 2.68 -9.70
C ASN A 308 6.37 2.93 -8.25
N LEU A 309 6.75 4.06 -7.65
CA LEU A 309 6.27 4.45 -6.32
C LEU A 309 4.75 4.70 -6.32
N ALA A 310 4.22 5.35 -7.34
CA ALA A 310 2.78 5.55 -7.52
C ALA A 310 2.03 4.22 -7.69
N ALA A 311 2.59 3.29 -8.45
CA ALA A 311 2.02 1.96 -8.64
C ALA A 311 1.99 1.16 -7.34
N ARG A 312 3.04 1.24 -6.52
CA ARG A 312 3.06 0.62 -5.19
C ARG A 312 1.97 1.17 -4.28
N SER A 313 1.76 2.49 -4.30
CA SER A 313 0.66 3.11 -3.55
C SER A 313 -0.70 2.63 -4.03
N GLY A 314 -0.91 2.58 -5.33
CA GLY A 314 -2.16 2.06 -5.91
C GLY A 314 -2.41 0.60 -5.53
N ASN A 315 -1.37 -0.23 -5.51
CA ASN A 315 -1.47 -1.61 -5.06
C ASN A 315 -1.77 -1.71 -3.55
N ALA A 316 -1.16 -0.88 -2.73
CA ALA A 316 -1.39 -0.87 -1.28
C ALA A 316 -2.80 -0.39 -0.91
N THR A 317 -3.36 0.55 -1.63
CA THR A 317 -4.65 1.20 -1.33
C THR A 317 -5.83 0.65 -2.13
N GLY A 318 -5.59 0.16 -3.34
CA GLY A 318 -6.62 -0.31 -4.26
C GLY A 318 -7.29 0.82 -5.08
N THR A 319 -6.69 2.01 -5.12
CA THR A 319 -7.18 3.13 -5.93
C THR A 319 -6.07 3.85 -6.68
N ALA A 320 -6.42 4.56 -7.74
CA ALA A 320 -5.48 5.36 -8.51
C ALA A 320 -5.20 6.71 -7.85
N LEU A 321 -4.01 7.25 -8.11
CA LEU A 321 -3.64 8.62 -7.74
C LEU A 321 -4.33 9.60 -8.69
N ALA A 322 -5.50 10.09 -8.32
CA ALA A 322 -6.33 10.89 -9.21
C ALA A 322 -6.25 12.40 -8.95
N ASN A 323 -5.89 12.79 -7.74
CA ASN A 323 -5.96 14.18 -7.28
C ASN A 323 -4.63 14.76 -6.78
N ASN A 324 -3.52 14.07 -7.06
CA ASN A 324 -2.18 14.57 -6.76
C ASN A 324 -1.83 15.81 -7.60
N ARG A 325 -0.90 16.60 -7.10
CA ARG A 325 -0.21 17.64 -7.87
C ARG A 325 1.14 17.13 -8.35
N VAL A 326 1.57 17.59 -9.50
CA VAL A 326 2.93 17.36 -10.02
C VAL A 326 3.59 18.71 -10.21
N VAL A 327 4.80 18.85 -9.67
CA VAL A 327 5.63 20.05 -9.82
C VAL A 327 6.98 19.63 -10.40
N LEU A 328 7.39 20.29 -11.48
CA LEU A 328 8.68 20.09 -12.14
C LEU A 328 9.62 21.25 -11.80
N GLY A 329 10.73 20.94 -11.16
CA GLY A 329 11.68 21.93 -10.65
C GLY A 329 11.21 22.58 -9.34
N MET A 330 12.14 23.21 -8.63
CA MET A 330 11.79 23.94 -7.41
C MET A 330 11.10 25.25 -7.74
N PRO A 331 9.84 25.45 -7.27
CA PRO A 331 9.12 26.69 -7.53
C PRO A 331 9.66 27.83 -6.69
N THR A 332 9.65 29.04 -7.25
CA THR A 332 10.03 30.27 -6.57
C THR A 332 8.83 31.06 -6.07
N GLY A 333 7.63 30.69 -6.49
CA GLY A 333 6.38 31.35 -6.10
C GLY A 333 5.15 30.75 -6.79
N GLY A 334 4.00 31.39 -6.62
CA GLY A 334 2.76 31.01 -7.28
C GLY A 334 2.08 29.76 -6.72
N GLY A 335 1.22 29.15 -7.52
CA GLY A 335 0.43 27.99 -7.14
C GLY A 335 1.27 26.74 -6.87
N ASP A 336 2.41 26.58 -7.55
CA ASP A 336 3.31 25.45 -7.34
C ASP A 336 3.98 25.52 -5.96
N LEU A 337 4.42 26.70 -5.52
CA LEU A 337 4.95 26.88 -4.16
C LEU A 337 3.85 26.64 -3.11
N GLN A 338 2.63 27.07 -3.36
CA GLN A 338 1.49 26.80 -2.51
C GLN A 338 1.22 25.30 -2.39
N SER A 339 1.38 24.55 -3.48
CA SER A 339 1.25 23.08 -3.49
C SER A 339 2.29 22.40 -2.60
N LEU A 340 3.49 22.96 -2.44
CA LEU A 340 4.49 22.45 -1.50
C LEU A 340 4.15 22.80 -0.04
N ARG A 341 3.50 23.94 0.20
CA ARG A 341 3.12 24.38 1.55
C ARG A 341 1.91 23.65 2.11
N GLU A 342 0.93 23.36 1.28
CA GLU A 342 -0.34 22.77 1.72
C GLU A 342 -0.37 21.26 1.73
N ARG A 343 0.64 20.61 1.15
CA ARG A 343 0.66 19.18 0.89
C ARG A 343 1.93 18.52 1.41
N ASP A 344 1.84 17.23 1.66
CA ASP A 344 3.03 16.39 1.79
C ASP A 344 3.72 16.27 0.43
N VAL A 345 5.03 16.10 0.44
CA VAL A 345 5.84 16.08 -0.78
C VAL A 345 6.56 14.76 -0.93
N LEU A 346 6.35 14.11 -2.05
CA LEU A 346 7.13 12.95 -2.49
C LEU A 346 8.00 13.40 -3.67
N ALA A 347 9.31 13.40 -3.48
CA ALA A 347 10.29 13.81 -4.49
C ALA A 347 11.13 12.62 -4.96
N VAL A 348 11.56 12.69 -6.20
CA VAL A 348 12.52 11.75 -6.79
C VAL A 348 13.64 12.56 -7.44
N THR A 349 14.88 12.21 -7.14
CA THR A 349 16.07 12.90 -7.70
C THR A 349 17.29 11.98 -7.74
N ALA A 350 18.36 12.46 -8.35
CA ALA A 350 19.68 11.88 -8.28
C ALA A 350 20.72 12.99 -8.06
N LEU A 351 21.94 12.65 -7.63
CA LEU A 351 22.93 13.66 -7.24
C LEU A 351 23.41 14.53 -8.39
N ASP A 352 23.28 14.10 -9.65
CA ASP A 352 23.58 14.90 -10.84
C ASP A 352 22.66 16.12 -11.02
N GLN A 353 21.49 16.12 -10.39
CA GLN A 353 20.54 17.24 -10.36
C GLN A 353 20.93 18.27 -9.29
N GLN A 354 22.13 18.85 -9.41
CA GLN A 354 22.76 19.65 -8.35
C GLN A 354 21.93 20.86 -7.90
N ALA A 355 21.49 21.70 -8.84
CA ALA A 355 20.72 22.91 -8.52
C ALA A 355 19.38 22.57 -7.84
N PHE A 356 18.69 21.55 -8.34
CA PHE A 356 17.46 21.06 -7.76
C PHE A 356 17.68 20.54 -6.33
N ASN A 357 18.71 19.72 -6.13
CA ASN A 357 19.00 19.13 -4.82
C ASN A 357 19.41 20.18 -3.79
N GLN A 358 20.18 21.18 -4.18
CA GLN A 358 20.54 22.29 -3.29
C GLN A 358 19.31 23.05 -2.81
N SER A 359 18.37 23.33 -3.69
CA SER A 359 17.12 24.02 -3.34
C SER A 359 16.18 23.13 -2.52
N LEU A 360 16.03 21.85 -2.90
CA LEU A 360 15.16 20.90 -2.21
C LEU A 360 15.62 20.64 -0.77
N LEU A 361 16.93 20.50 -0.58
CA LEU A 361 17.54 20.11 0.70
C LEU A 361 18.06 21.29 1.51
N ALA A 362 17.83 22.53 1.07
CA ALA A 362 18.40 23.74 1.69
C ALA A 362 18.09 23.84 3.19
N ASP A 363 16.87 23.55 3.59
CA ASP A 363 16.40 23.61 4.97
C ASP A 363 16.13 22.22 5.59
N SER A 364 16.78 21.20 5.05
CA SER A 364 16.69 19.82 5.54
C SER A 364 17.90 19.43 6.38
N PRO A 365 17.87 18.30 7.08
CA PRO A 365 19.03 17.74 7.77
C PRO A 365 20.17 17.29 6.85
N TYR A 366 19.99 17.34 5.54
CA TYR A 366 20.93 16.85 4.55
C TYR A 366 21.52 17.98 3.72
N ARG A 367 22.76 17.79 3.26
CA ARG A 367 23.48 18.75 2.44
C ARG A 367 24.14 18.05 1.26
N PRO A 368 23.77 18.36 0.01
CA PRO A 368 24.52 17.92 -1.15
C PRO A 368 25.76 18.78 -1.33
N VAL A 369 26.95 18.16 -1.36
CA VAL A 369 28.22 18.81 -1.57
C VAL A 369 29.07 17.97 -2.54
N ASP A 370 29.46 18.52 -3.68
CA ASP A 370 30.36 17.89 -4.67
C ASP A 370 29.98 16.43 -5.03
N ASN A 371 28.70 16.19 -5.35
CA ASN A 371 28.13 14.87 -5.66
C ASN A 371 28.15 13.87 -4.49
N VAL A 372 28.28 14.37 -3.28
CA VAL A 372 28.16 13.58 -2.06
C VAL A 372 27.01 14.13 -1.21
N LEU A 373 26.23 13.26 -0.65
CA LEU A 373 25.22 13.64 0.33
C LEU A 373 25.84 13.59 1.73
N SER A 374 25.78 14.72 2.42
CA SER A 374 26.24 14.82 3.80
C SER A 374 25.07 15.08 4.73
N VAL A 375 25.20 14.63 5.98
CA VAL A 375 24.26 14.94 7.04
C VAL A 375 24.75 16.15 7.81
N ARG A 376 23.88 17.17 7.99
CA ARG A 376 24.23 18.36 8.76
C ARG A 376 24.54 18.00 10.20
N GLU A 377 25.60 18.56 10.73
CA GLU A 377 25.89 18.43 12.15
C GLU A 377 24.78 19.09 12.97
N PRO A 378 24.34 18.45 14.07
CA PRO A 378 23.41 19.06 14.99
C PRO A 378 23.98 20.35 15.57
N ASP A 379 23.13 21.36 15.71
CA ASP A 379 23.48 22.66 16.29
C ASP A 379 23.93 22.50 17.74
N LEU A 380 24.71 23.46 18.26
CA LEU A 380 25.22 23.42 19.64
C LEU A 380 24.13 23.18 20.68
N TRP A 381 22.93 23.76 20.49
CA TRP A 381 21.78 23.53 21.36
C TRP A 381 21.27 22.08 21.32
N GLN A 382 21.20 21.50 20.15
CA GLN A 382 20.81 20.10 19.98
C GLN A 382 21.86 19.15 20.57
N LYS A 383 23.15 19.49 20.46
CA LYS A 383 24.24 18.74 21.12
C LYS A 383 24.11 18.78 22.65
N VAL A 384 23.73 19.93 23.21
CA VAL A 384 23.51 20.10 24.66
C VAL A 384 22.24 19.34 25.09
N GLN A 385 21.16 19.46 24.34
CA GLN A 385 19.90 18.78 24.63
C GLN A 385 20.06 17.25 24.60
N ARG A 386 20.77 16.72 23.61
CA ARG A 386 21.09 15.28 23.52
C ARG A 386 21.93 14.80 24.70
N ARG A 387 22.88 15.61 25.17
CA ARG A 387 23.63 15.30 26.39
C ARG A 387 22.76 15.27 27.62
N LEU A 388 21.79 16.15 27.76
CA LEU A 388 20.88 16.23 28.88
C LEU A 388 19.83 15.11 28.89
N THR A 389 19.38 14.67 27.72
CA THR A 389 18.38 13.60 27.57
C THR A 389 18.99 12.19 27.56
N GLY A 390 20.32 12.09 27.59
CA GLY A 390 21.01 10.79 27.54
C GLY A 390 20.98 10.12 26.17
N ASP A 391 20.58 10.84 25.14
CA ASP A 391 20.60 10.34 23.77
C ASP A 391 22.01 10.48 23.17
N TRP A 392 22.79 9.43 23.33
CA TRP A 392 24.17 9.34 22.86
C TRP A 392 24.30 8.77 21.46
N THR A 393 23.21 8.72 20.69
CA THR A 393 23.24 8.11 19.37
C THR A 393 24.08 8.95 18.40
N SER A 394 25.09 8.32 17.84
CA SER A 394 25.92 8.85 16.75
C SER A 394 25.31 8.63 15.37
N ALA A 395 23.99 8.43 15.29
CA ALA A 395 23.29 8.03 14.08
C ALA A 395 23.51 8.99 12.89
N SER A 396 23.59 10.30 13.16
CA SER A 396 23.86 11.29 12.11
C SER A 396 25.30 11.19 11.58
N LEU A 397 26.28 10.96 12.46
CA LEU A 397 27.67 10.77 12.06
C LEU A 397 27.87 9.46 11.31
N ASP A 398 27.19 8.40 11.73
CA ASP A 398 27.25 7.11 11.05
C ASP A 398 26.63 7.18 9.67
N ALA A 399 25.49 7.86 9.51
CA ALA A 399 24.87 8.12 8.21
C ALA A 399 25.81 8.95 7.30
N ASP A 400 26.41 10.00 7.82
CA ASP A 400 27.35 10.84 7.06
C ASP A 400 28.58 10.04 6.58
N ARG A 401 29.17 9.24 7.46
CA ARG A 401 30.27 8.34 7.10
C ARG A 401 29.87 7.34 6.03
N TYR A 402 28.67 6.80 6.13
CA TYR A 402 28.18 5.83 5.17
C TYR A 402 27.98 6.44 3.78
N PHE A 403 27.36 7.60 3.69
CA PHE A 403 27.23 8.34 2.42
C PHE A 403 28.57 8.73 1.82
N SER A 404 29.52 9.18 2.63
CA SER A 404 30.84 9.60 2.16
C SER A 404 31.75 8.44 1.76
N SER A 405 31.55 7.25 2.33
CA SER A 405 32.34 6.05 2.03
C SER A 405 31.87 5.28 0.79
N SER A 406 30.68 5.57 0.28
CA SER A 406 30.08 4.84 -0.82
C SER A 406 29.90 5.73 -2.05
N SER A 407 30.56 5.38 -3.15
CA SER A 407 30.41 6.08 -4.43
C SER A 407 29.13 5.71 -5.18
N ALA A 408 28.55 4.53 -4.90
CA ALA A 408 27.37 4.01 -5.54
C ALA A 408 26.35 3.56 -4.49
N TRP A 409 25.26 4.30 -4.37
CA TRP A 409 24.20 4.04 -3.41
C TRP A 409 22.85 4.56 -3.92
N ARG A 410 21.77 4.07 -3.33
CA ARG A 410 20.39 4.51 -3.53
C ARG A 410 19.64 4.41 -2.21
N GLY A 411 18.52 5.09 -2.09
CA GLY A 411 17.73 5.00 -0.88
C GLY A 411 16.67 6.07 -0.76
N PHE A 412 16.27 6.27 0.50
CA PHE A 412 15.22 7.21 0.87
C PHE A 412 15.67 8.06 2.05
N ILE A 413 15.25 9.31 2.02
CA ILE A 413 15.33 10.21 3.16
C ILE A 413 13.96 10.81 3.43
N SER A 414 13.67 11.09 4.68
CA SER A 414 12.41 11.71 5.08
C SER A 414 12.66 12.72 6.18
N TYR A 415 12.00 13.85 6.07
CA TYR A 415 12.14 14.94 7.03
C TYR A 415 10.87 15.79 7.06
N ARG A 416 10.72 16.57 8.12
CA ARG A 416 9.63 17.53 8.23
C ARG A 416 9.74 18.56 7.13
N SER A 417 8.61 18.86 6.48
CA SER A 417 8.59 19.82 5.38
C SER A 417 9.08 21.21 5.83
N PRO A 418 10.08 21.78 5.14
CA PRO A 418 10.53 23.14 5.45
C PRO A 418 9.51 24.21 5.08
N TRP A 419 8.51 23.89 4.25
CA TRP A 419 7.45 24.82 3.85
C TRP A 419 6.26 24.80 4.79
N ASN A 420 6.07 23.73 5.54
CA ASN A 420 5.00 23.58 6.53
C ASN A 420 5.37 22.47 7.53
N SER A 421 5.59 22.85 8.77
CA SER A 421 6.03 21.92 9.83
C SER A 421 5.03 20.80 10.16
N THR A 422 3.79 20.90 9.70
CA THR A 422 2.78 19.83 9.87
C THR A 422 2.81 18.80 8.74
N ARG A 423 3.65 18.99 7.73
CA ARG A 423 3.77 18.14 6.55
C ARG A 423 5.11 17.41 6.51
N LEU A 424 5.17 16.40 5.68
CA LEU A 424 6.34 15.53 5.53
C LEU A 424 6.87 15.58 4.10
N VAL A 425 8.17 15.45 3.98
CA VAL A 425 8.86 15.20 2.70
C VAL A 425 9.49 13.83 2.74
N VAL A 426 9.29 13.06 1.69
CA VAL A 426 10.05 11.83 1.41
C VAL A 426 10.74 12.01 0.08
N VAL A 427 12.01 11.70 0.02
CA VAL A 427 12.83 11.77 -1.20
C VAL A 427 13.39 10.39 -1.51
N ALA A 428 13.07 9.87 -2.69
CA ALA A 428 13.76 8.75 -3.28
C ALA A 428 14.95 9.30 -4.08
N LEU A 429 16.16 8.90 -3.74
CA LEU A 429 17.35 9.44 -4.37
C LEU A 429 18.47 8.40 -4.51
N ALA A 430 19.44 8.73 -5.33
CA ALA A 430 20.60 7.88 -5.59
C ALA A 430 21.80 8.70 -6.01
N SER A 431 22.97 8.08 -5.94
CA SER A 431 24.21 8.70 -6.43
C SER A 431 24.21 8.96 -7.95
N ASN A 432 23.48 8.15 -8.70
CA ASN A 432 23.25 8.30 -10.14
C ASN A 432 21.97 7.56 -10.57
N ASP A 433 21.57 7.71 -11.83
CA ASP A 433 20.37 7.08 -12.38
C ASP A 433 20.45 5.55 -12.41
N ASP A 434 21.61 4.96 -12.65
CA ASP A 434 21.78 3.50 -12.62
C ASP A 434 21.48 2.93 -11.24
N GLN A 435 21.88 3.59 -10.19
CA GLN A 435 21.54 3.24 -8.81
C GLN A 435 20.07 3.48 -8.52
N LEU A 436 19.52 4.61 -8.97
CA LEU A 436 18.10 4.92 -8.78
C LEU A 436 17.19 3.86 -9.42
N ALA A 437 17.53 3.34 -10.59
CA ALA A 437 16.77 2.30 -11.27
C ALA A 437 16.67 0.99 -10.47
N ARG A 438 17.57 0.74 -9.54
CA ARG A 438 17.58 -0.47 -8.71
C ARG A 438 16.58 -0.43 -7.55
N LEU A 439 16.04 0.73 -7.20
CA LEU A 439 15.07 0.87 -6.10
C LEU A 439 13.83 0.01 -6.31
N LYS A 440 13.34 -0.14 -7.54
CA LYS A 440 12.18 -0.98 -7.83
C LYS A 440 12.38 -2.44 -7.41
N THR A 441 13.54 -3.01 -7.72
CA THR A 441 13.91 -4.37 -7.35
C THR A 441 14.16 -4.48 -5.85
N ASP A 442 14.78 -3.48 -5.25
CA ASP A 442 15.02 -3.44 -3.81
C ASP A 442 13.71 -3.47 -3.02
N LEU A 443 12.71 -2.71 -3.43
CA LEU A 443 11.41 -2.65 -2.75
C LEU A 443 10.62 -3.95 -2.88
N GLU A 444 10.85 -4.74 -3.92
CA GLU A 444 10.26 -6.07 -4.11
C GLU A 444 10.95 -7.15 -3.26
N SER A 445 12.18 -6.92 -2.83
CA SER A 445 12.90 -7.83 -1.94
C SER A 445 12.38 -7.71 -0.50
N PRO A 446 11.79 -8.77 0.07
CA PRO A 446 11.27 -8.70 1.45
C PRO A 446 12.35 -8.35 2.47
N ARG A 447 13.57 -8.82 2.26
CA ARG A 447 14.72 -8.54 3.13
C ARG A 447 15.09 -7.05 3.14
N ILE A 448 15.19 -6.44 1.97
CA ILE A 448 15.55 -5.03 1.83
C ILE A 448 14.41 -4.16 2.29
N ASN A 449 13.19 -4.45 1.88
CA ASN A 449 12.00 -3.71 2.29
C ASN A 449 11.87 -3.67 3.83
N ALA A 450 12.02 -4.79 4.49
CA ALA A 450 11.96 -4.88 5.96
C ALA A 450 13.12 -4.15 6.66
N GLY A 451 14.23 -3.96 5.99
CA GLY A 451 15.39 -3.23 6.51
C GLY A 451 15.27 -1.71 6.42
N ILE A 452 14.32 -1.20 5.64
CA ILE A 452 14.10 0.25 5.49
C ILE A 452 13.28 0.74 6.68
N ARG A 453 13.92 1.55 7.53
CA ARG A 453 13.37 2.07 8.79
C ARG A 453 13.86 3.49 9.04
N GLY A 454 13.34 4.12 10.10
CA GLY A 454 13.78 5.45 10.52
C GLY A 454 13.47 6.52 9.49
N ASP A 455 14.33 7.52 9.39
CA ASP A 455 14.18 8.63 8.45
C ASP A 455 15.23 8.65 7.33
N THR A 456 16.20 7.75 7.39
CA THR A 456 17.28 7.64 6.40
C THR A 456 17.56 6.18 6.13
N ALA A 457 17.42 5.75 4.88
CA ALA A 457 17.77 4.40 4.47
C ALA A 457 18.66 4.43 3.24
N VAL A 458 19.82 3.79 3.33
CA VAL A 458 20.81 3.72 2.27
C VAL A 458 21.05 2.28 1.87
N ILE A 459 20.98 1.99 0.60
CA ILE A 459 21.14 0.67 0.03
C ILE A 459 22.40 0.68 -0.86
N THR A 460 23.29 -0.27 -0.64
CA THR A 460 24.44 -0.53 -1.48
C THR A 460 24.48 -1.97 -1.94
N SER A 461 25.14 -2.24 -3.06
CA SER A 461 25.23 -3.60 -3.61
C SER A 461 26.02 -4.54 -2.70
N ASP A 462 26.99 -4.02 -1.94
CA ASP A 462 27.87 -4.84 -1.09
C ASP A 462 27.31 -5.06 0.32
N ASN A 463 26.63 -4.06 0.89
CA ASN A 463 26.23 -4.06 2.30
C ASN A 463 24.70 -4.19 2.51
N GLY A 464 23.91 -4.26 1.44
CA GLY A 464 22.46 -4.26 1.54
C GLY A 464 21.92 -2.92 2.06
N VAL A 465 20.89 -2.98 2.90
CA VAL A 465 20.25 -1.79 3.46
C VAL A 465 20.79 -1.43 4.84
N ARG A 466 21.04 -0.14 5.03
CA ARG A 466 21.32 0.46 6.33
C ARG A 466 20.35 1.60 6.60
N SER A 467 19.77 1.61 7.78
CA SER A 467 18.79 2.62 8.19
C SER A 467 19.26 3.38 9.41
N PHE A 468 18.96 4.67 9.43
CA PHE A 468 19.37 5.59 10.49
C PHE A 468 18.21 6.49 10.89
N GLN A 469 18.26 7.01 12.12
CA GLN A 469 17.39 8.08 12.61
C GLN A 469 18.26 9.34 12.76
N VAL A 470 18.18 10.25 11.82
CA VAL A 470 19.02 11.46 11.72
C VAL A 470 18.33 12.66 12.35
N SER A 471 17.04 12.84 12.08
CA SER A 471 16.21 13.89 12.67
C SER A 471 15.52 13.40 13.92
N THR A 472 15.40 14.26 14.93
CA THR A 472 14.64 14.01 16.16
C THR A 472 13.30 14.73 16.11
#